data_f5ffd83478da12640a5b92732dad601d
#
_entry.id   f5ffd83478da12640a5b92732dad601d
#
_cell.length_a   1.000
_cell.length_b   1.000
_cell.length_c   1.000
_cell.angle_alpha   90.00
_cell.angle_beta   90.00
_cell.angle_gamma   90.00
#
_symmetry.space_group_name_H-M   'P 1'
#
loop_
_entity.id
_entity.type
_entity.pdbx_description
1 polymer ?
#
loop_
_entity_poly.entity_id
_entity_poly.type
_entity_poly.pdbx_seq_one_letter_code
_entity_poly.pdbx_strand_id
1 'polypeptide(L)'
;DCKCMMGIAREAAATIGTKVKYPEIEVKESDEEIDFKVEIDNPDLCRRYVARMVTDVKIEPSPYWMQRRLTEAGVRPISNIVDITNFVMLELGQPLHAFDINQVETGRIVVRNAKDGEKLVTLDDVERTLDKDMLVITNGEKSLGLAGVMGGANSEITSNTKTVLFESANFKPENIRMTAKKVGIRSEASSRNEKDLDPNLAEIAANRAAQLVEMLGAGKVLKGVVDVYPNKPEPKKLVVNPQRINHLLGVDVPMEQFVGILESLEFKCNLVANDKLEIDVPSFRTDMEQEADVWEEIARIYGFENIPSVQLEGNTTAGIKTSKQKFMDALKDNSTAVGLNEILTYSFVSPKGVDKIRVPEGNAKRNFVKLLNPLGEETSVMRTTLIPNMLDVLSTNVSHKIEEVSAFECGHIFIPQDSELPKEENRMCVGMYGKDVDFFALKGTIETILVNVGFKGYEIEPQDNNTTFHPGRCAKIVYNNK
;
A
#
# COMPACT_ATOMS: atom_id res chain seq x y z
N ASP A 1 11.46 -10.36 -0.54
CA ASP A 1 11.86 -11.71 -0.13
C ASP A 1 11.51 -12.04 1.32
N CYS A 2 11.44 -11.08 2.24
CA CYS A 2 11.11 -11.29 3.67
C CYS A 2 9.64 -11.69 3.97
N LYS A 3 8.83 -12.06 2.97
CA LYS A 3 7.49 -12.60 3.17
C LYS A 3 7.44 -14.14 3.31
N CYS A 4 8.59 -14.77 3.59
CA CYS A 4 8.72 -16.21 3.78
C CYS A 4 9.81 -16.52 4.82
N MET A 5 9.80 -17.76 5.31
CA MET A 5 10.78 -18.20 6.31
C MET A 5 12.20 -18.16 5.76
N MET A 6 12.40 -18.54 4.51
CA MET A 6 13.74 -18.52 3.88
C MET A 6 14.28 -17.09 3.72
N GLY A 7 13.47 -16.12 3.33
CA GLY A 7 13.89 -14.72 3.23
C GLY A 7 14.29 -14.15 4.59
N ILE A 8 13.49 -14.40 5.63
CA ILE A 8 13.84 -13.98 7.00
C ILE A 8 15.11 -14.71 7.49
N ALA A 9 15.28 -15.99 7.14
CA ALA A 9 16.48 -16.74 7.51
C ALA A 9 17.76 -16.17 6.87
N ARG A 10 17.69 -15.67 5.61
CA ARG A 10 18.82 -14.98 4.96
C ARG A 10 19.21 -13.71 5.72
N GLU A 11 18.24 -12.88 6.05
CA GLU A 11 18.47 -11.64 6.80
C GLU A 11 19.03 -11.90 8.20
N ALA A 12 18.44 -12.86 8.92
CA ALA A 12 18.93 -13.24 10.22
C ALA A 12 20.36 -13.80 10.16
N ALA A 13 20.65 -14.65 9.17
CA ALA A 13 21.98 -15.23 9.01
C ALA A 13 23.04 -14.16 8.71
N ALA A 14 22.76 -13.21 7.83
CA ALA A 14 23.63 -12.08 7.53
C ALA A 14 23.90 -11.23 8.79
N THR A 15 22.85 -10.94 9.58
CA THR A 15 22.95 -10.11 10.79
C THR A 15 23.77 -10.77 11.90
N ILE A 16 23.63 -12.10 12.10
CA ILE A 16 24.35 -12.82 13.18
C ILE A 16 25.65 -13.49 12.70
N GLY A 17 26.09 -13.24 11.46
CA GLY A 17 27.33 -13.75 10.90
C GLY A 17 27.37 -15.27 10.69
N THR A 18 26.26 -15.87 10.29
CA THR A 18 26.17 -17.31 9.98
C THR A 18 25.67 -17.54 8.56
N LYS A 19 25.57 -18.80 8.16
CA LYS A 19 25.06 -19.19 6.82
C LYS A 19 23.68 -19.81 6.90
N VAL A 20 22.84 -19.50 5.92
CA VAL A 20 21.53 -20.12 5.75
C VAL A 20 21.69 -21.60 5.40
N LYS A 21 20.81 -22.42 5.98
CA LYS A 21 20.66 -23.84 5.60
C LYS A 21 19.41 -23.98 4.75
N TYR A 22 19.62 -24.20 3.48
CA TYR A 22 18.53 -24.47 2.54
C TYR A 22 17.99 -25.89 2.72
N PRO A 23 16.69 -26.12 2.52
CA PRO A 23 16.16 -27.48 2.44
C PRO A 23 16.77 -28.22 1.24
N GLU A 24 17.22 -29.44 1.46
CA GLU A 24 17.59 -30.32 0.35
C GLU A 24 16.31 -30.83 -0.31
N ILE A 25 16.15 -30.52 -1.60
CA ILE A 25 14.94 -30.85 -2.36
C ILE A 25 15.29 -31.95 -3.36
N GLU A 26 14.95 -33.18 -3.01
CA GLU A 26 15.08 -34.36 -3.86
C GLU A 26 13.68 -34.91 -4.15
N VAL A 27 13.35 -35.05 -5.41
CA VAL A 27 12.04 -35.59 -5.86
C VAL A 27 12.27 -37.00 -6.40
N LYS A 28 11.59 -37.98 -5.81
CA LYS A 28 11.56 -39.35 -6.34
C LYS A 28 10.39 -39.44 -7.31
N GLU A 29 10.71 -39.57 -8.56
CA GLU A 29 9.72 -39.66 -9.64
C GLU A 29 9.34 -41.11 -9.90
N SER A 30 8.10 -41.35 -10.32
CA SER A 30 7.65 -42.64 -10.88
C SER A 30 8.19 -42.83 -12.31
N ASP A 31 8.00 -44.01 -12.88
CA ASP A 31 8.38 -44.28 -14.27
C ASP A 31 7.41 -43.66 -15.29
N GLU A 32 6.23 -43.24 -14.86
CA GLU A 32 5.19 -42.64 -15.69
C GLU A 32 5.50 -41.17 -15.95
N GLU A 33 5.55 -40.77 -17.23
CA GLU A 33 5.86 -39.41 -17.64
C GLU A 33 4.62 -38.49 -17.58
N ILE A 34 4.85 -37.21 -17.30
CA ILE A 34 3.78 -36.19 -17.36
C ILE A 34 3.41 -35.91 -18.83
N ASP A 35 2.15 -36.16 -19.19
CA ASP A 35 1.56 -35.77 -20.49
C ASP A 35 0.57 -34.62 -20.27
N PHE A 36 1.09 -33.41 -20.21
CA PHE A 36 0.31 -32.22 -19.97
C PHE A 36 0.93 -31.01 -20.67
N LYS A 37 0.10 -30.08 -21.16
CA LYS A 37 0.58 -28.88 -21.85
C LYS A 37 0.25 -27.63 -21.13
N VAL A 38 1.18 -26.66 -21.15
CA VAL A 38 0.97 -25.29 -20.65
C VAL A 38 1.31 -24.32 -21.77
N GLU A 39 0.41 -23.39 -22.01
CA GLU A 39 0.54 -22.32 -23.00
C GLU A 39 0.42 -20.96 -22.27
N ILE A 40 1.30 -20.02 -22.61
CA ILE A 40 1.26 -18.65 -22.10
C ILE A 40 1.01 -17.71 -23.26
N ASP A 41 -0.22 -17.19 -23.38
CA ASP A 41 -0.59 -16.27 -24.46
C ASP A 41 -0.01 -14.86 -24.25
N ASN A 42 0.18 -14.47 -22.97
CA ASN A 42 0.74 -13.15 -22.62
C ASN A 42 1.99 -13.29 -21.73
N PRO A 43 3.18 -13.44 -22.34
CA PRO A 43 4.43 -13.59 -21.59
C PRO A 43 4.87 -12.34 -20.82
N ASP A 44 4.32 -11.16 -21.12
CA ASP A 44 4.58 -9.93 -20.36
C ASP A 44 3.87 -9.93 -19.01
N LEU A 45 2.76 -10.66 -18.89
CA LEU A 45 1.98 -10.75 -17.63
C LEU A 45 2.23 -12.05 -16.87
N CYS A 46 2.64 -13.13 -17.55
CA CYS A 46 3.07 -14.39 -16.93
C CYS A 46 4.48 -14.71 -17.42
N ARG A 47 5.47 -14.52 -16.55
CA ARG A 47 6.88 -14.66 -16.90
C ARG A 47 7.34 -16.12 -16.94
N ARG A 48 6.82 -16.97 -16.06
CA ARG A 48 7.12 -18.41 -15.98
C ARG A 48 5.94 -19.17 -15.41
N TYR A 49 5.70 -20.34 -15.91
CA TYR A 49 4.71 -21.28 -15.39
C TYR A 49 5.32 -22.66 -15.29
N VAL A 50 5.36 -23.22 -14.09
CA VAL A 50 5.86 -24.55 -13.80
C VAL A 50 4.74 -25.41 -13.29
N ALA A 51 4.61 -26.62 -13.82
CA ALA A 51 3.63 -27.60 -13.35
C ALA A 51 4.26 -28.95 -13.03
N ARG A 52 3.82 -29.54 -11.92
CA ARG A 52 4.11 -30.92 -11.49
C ARG A 52 2.82 -31.70 -11.35
N MET A 53 2.81 -32.94 -11.77
CA MET A 53 1.63 -33.81 -11.64
C MET A 53 1.87 -34.93 -10.65
N VAL A 54 0.84 -35.21 -9.88
CA VAL A 54 0.82 -36.27 -8.86
C VAL A 54 -0.43 -37.12 -9.07
N THR A 55 -0.25 -38.43 -9.11
CA THR A 55 -1.32 -39.43 -9.22
C THR A 55 -1.50 -40.25 -7.96
N ASP A 56 -2.52 -41.10 -7.92
CA ASP A 56 -2.88 -41.95 -6.79
C ASP A 56 -3.04 -41.13 -5.47
N VAL A 57 -3.51 -39.89 -5.62
CA VAL A 57 -3.62 -38.96 -4.48
C VAL A 57 -4.66 -39.45 -3.48
N LYS A 58 -4.27 -39.38 -2.20
CA LYS A 58 -5.14 -39.62 -1.06
C LYS A 58 -5.32 -38.33 -0.31
N ILE A 59 -6.52 -37.78 -0.32
CA ILE A 59 -6.87 -36.56 0.42
C ILE A 59 -7.17 -36.92 1.86
N GLU A 60 -6.31 -36.48 2.76
CA GLU A 60 -6.38 -36.73 4.19
C GLU A 60 -5.98 -35.46 4.97
N PRO A 61 -6.26 -35.36 6.26
CA PRO A 61 -5.66 -34.29 7.06
C PRO A 61 -4.13 -34.36 7.01
N SER A 62 -3.48 -33.20 6.94
CA SER A 62 -2.01 -33.16 7.02
C SER A 62 -1.51 -33.61 8.40
N PRO A 63 -0.24 -34.04 8.54
CA PRO A 63 0.30 -34.46 9.81
C PRO A 63 0.36 -33.29 10.81
N TYR A 64 0.28 -33.62 12.10
CA TYR A 64 0.21 -32.60 13.16
C TYR A 64 1.32 -31.56 13.12
N TRP A 65 2.55 -31.93 12.76
CA TRP A 65 3.65 -31.00 12.67
C TRP A 65 3.42 -29.91 11.60
N MET A 66 2.79 -30.25 10.48
CA MET A 66 2.47 -29.31 9.40
C MET A 66 1.27 -28.44 9.81
N GLN A 67 0.22 -29.05 10.34
CA GLN A 67 -0.95 -28.32 10.86
C GLN A 67 -0.54 -27.27 11.89
N ARG A 68 0.33 -27.66 12.84
CA ARG A 68 0.83 -26.78 13.89
C ARG A 68 1.57 -25.59 13.30
N ARG A 69 2.52 -25.80 12.37
CA ARG A 69 3.29 -24.72 11.74
C ARG A 69 2.42 -23.78 10.93
N LEU A 70 1.42 -24.30 10.20
CA LEU A 70 0.46 -23.48 9.47
C LEU A 70 -0.38 -22.62 10.43
N THR A 71 -0.89 -23.22 11.51
CA THR A 71 -1.68 -22.53 12.52
C THR A 71 -0.87 -21.43 13.23
N GLU A 72 0.38 -21.72 13.61
CA GLU A 72 1.29 -20.75 14.22
C GLU A 72 1.62 -19.57 13.25
N ALA A 73 1.57 -19.81 11.94
CA ALA A 73 1.72 -18.78 10.92
C ALA A 73 0.40 -18.07 10.52
N GLY A 74 -0.73 -18.40 11.20
CA GLY A 74 -2.03 -17.80 10.96
C GLY A 74 -2.82 -18.41 9.79
N VAL A 75 -2.40 -19.56 9.26
CA VAL A 75 -3.06 -20.27 8.16
C VAL A 75 -3.83 -21.48 8.71
N ARG A 76 -5.12 -21.56 8.40
CA ARG A 76 -5.96 -22.69 8.81
C ARG A 76 -5.66 -23.93 7.96
N PRO A 77 -5.29 -25.08 8.55
CA PRO A 77 -5.15 -26.34 7.84
C PRO A 77 -6.49 -26.81 7.22
N ILE A 78 -6.42 -27.40 6.03
CA ILE A 78 -7.59 -27.87 5.25
C ILE A 78 -7.44 -29.36 4.91
N SER A 79 -6.45 -29.68 4.08
CA SER A 79 -6.11 -31.05 3.66
C SER A 79 -4.64 -31.12 3.31
N ASN A 80 -4.07 -32.33 3.28
CA ASN A 80 -2.64 -32.53 3.00
C ASN A 80 -2.16 -31.81 1.73
N ILE A 81 -2.89 -31.88 0.62
CA ILE A 81 -2.49 -31.24 -0.66
C ILE A 81 -2.55 -29.71 -0.57
N VAL A 82 -3.64 -29.17 -0.03
CA VAL A 82 -3.80 -27.71 0.14
C VAL A 82 -2.80 -27.18 1.16
N ASP A 83 -2.58 -27.90 2.24
CA ASP A 83 -1.64 -27.54 3.29
C ASP A 83 -0.17 -27.56 2.79
N ILE A 84 0.17 -28.49 1.88
CA ILE A 84 1.46 -28.49 1.18
C ILE A 84 1.65 -27.19 0.40
N THR A 85 0.67 -26.73 -0.38
CA THR A 85 0.78 -25.48 -1.13
C THR A 85 0.99 -24.28 -0.22
N ASN A 86 0.22 -24.19 0.86
CA ASN A 86 0.36 -23.14 1.88
C ASN A 86 1.70 -23.22 2.62
N PHE A 87 2.15 -24.43 2.96
CA PHE A 87 3.42 -24.63 3.64
C PHE A 87 4.60 -24.16 2.78
N VAL A 88 4.64 -24.56 1.50
CA VAL A 88 5.70 -24.13 0.57
C VAL A 88 5.67 -22.62 0.36
N MET A 89 4.49 -22.03 0.24
CA MET A 89 4.33 -20.58 0.15
C MET A 89 4.91 -19.85 1.38
N LEU A 90 4.68 -20.36 2.58
CA LEU A 90 5.25 -19.79 3.82
C LEU A 90 6.75 -20.06 3.95
N GLU A 91 7.22 -21.25 3.54
CA GLU A 91 8.62 -21.66 3.61
C GLU A 91 9.48 -20.85 2.61
N LEU A 92 9.10 -20.84 1.34
CA LEU A 92 9.90 -20.32 0.22
C LEU A 92 9.44 -18.98 -0.33
N GLY A 93 8.18 -18.58 -0.11
CA GLY A 93 7.63 -17.33 -0.61
C GLY A 93 6.87 -17.43 -1.95
N GLN A 94 6.90 -18.58 -2.60
CA GLN A 94 6.23 -18.82 -3.87
C GLN A 94 4.82 -19.36 -3.62
N PRO A 95 3.77 -18.64 -3.98
CA PRO A 95 2.42 -19.16 -3.99
C PRO A 95 2.26 -20.30 -4.99
N LEU A 96 1.55 -21.34 -4.58
CA LEU A 96 1.20 -22.48 -5.40
C LEU A 96 -0.31 -22.65 -5.45
N HIS A 97 -0.80 -23.24 -6.53
CA HIS A 97 -2.17 -23.72 -6.60
C HIS A 97 -2.18 -25.22 -6.97
N ALA A 98 -3.23 -25.91 -6.57
CA ALA A 98 -3.42 -27.32 -6.85
C ALA A 98 -4.76 -27.49 -7.56
N PHE A 99 -4.72 -27.98 -8.79
CA PHE A 99 -5.90 -28.28 -9.60
C PHE A 99 -6.24 -29.77 -9.54
N ASP A 100 -7.54 -30.09 -9.37
CA ASP A 100 -8.02 -31.43 -9.73
C ASP A 100 -7.98 -31.58 -11.24
N ILE A 101 -7.17 -32.52 -11.74
CA ILE A 101 -6.97 -32.72 -13.18
C ILE A 101 -8.26 -33.06 -13.92
N ASN A 102 -9.21 -33.74 -13.23
CA ASN A 102 -10.50 -34.08 -13.81
C ASN A 102 -11.35 -32.84 -14.11
N GLN A 103 -11.13 -31.75 -13.42
CA GLN A 103 -11.80 -30.48 -13.64
C GLN A 103 -11.15 -29.66 -14.77
N VAL A 104 -9.89 -29.96 -15.09
CA VAL A 104 -9.20 -29.30 -16.21
C VAL A 104 -9.74 -29.80 -17.57
N GLU A 105 -10.21 -31.05 -17.66
CA GLU A 105 -10.92 -31.70 -18.77
C GLU A 105 -10.11 -31.80 -20.10
N THR A 106 -9.41 -30.73 -20.50
CA THR A 106 -8.75 -30.61 -21.83
C THR A 106 -7.30 -31.08 -21.87
N GLY A 107 -6.71 -31.48 -20.72
CA GLY A 107 -5.29 -31.90 -20.64
C GLY A 107 -4.29 -30.76 -20.85
N ARG A 108 -4.73 -29.51 -20.75
CA ARG A 108 -3.87 -28.33 -20.88
C ARG A 108 -4.30 -27.18 -20.02
N ILE A 109 -3.34 -26.31 -19.70
CA ILE A 109 -3.55 -24.98 -19.14
C ILE A 109 -3.19 -23.93 -20.17
N VAL A 110 -4.00 -22.88 -20.28
CA VAL A 110 -3.72 -21.68 -21.06
C VAL A 110 -3.82 -20.46 -20.15
N VAL A 111 -2.71 -19.72 -20.03
CA VAL A 111 -2.64 -18.47 -19.29
C VAL A 111 -2.88 -17.31 -20.26
N ARG A 112 -4.00 -16.63 -20.13
CA ARG A 112 -4.42 -15.55 -21.05
C ARG A 112 -5.06 -14.39 -20.32
N ASN A 113 -5.22 -13.28 -21.02
CA ASN A 113 -6.09 -12.21 -20.52
C ASN A 113 -7.56 -12.68 -20.49
N ALA A 114 -8.31 -12.21 -19.49
CA ALA A 114 -9.74 -12.40 -19.43
C ALA A 114 -10.43 -11.70 -20.62
N LYS A 115 -11.61 -12.19 -20.99
CA LYS A 115 -12.49 -11.46 -21.90
C LYS A 115 -13.26 -10.40 -21.10
N ASP A 116 -13.56 -9.28 -21.73
CA ASP A 116 -14.34 -8.24 -21.06
C ASP A 116 -15.73 -8.77 -20.66
N GLY A 117 -16.08 -8.62 -19.37
CA GLY A 117 -17.32 -9.19 -18.83
C GLY A 117 -17.29 -10.69 -18.54
N GLU A 118 -16.14 -11.37 -18.67
CA GLU A 118 -15.99 -12.78 -18.31
C GLU A 118 -16.29 -13.00 -16.82
N LYS A 119 -17.03 -14.06 -16.52
CA LYS A 119 -17.42 -14.39 -15.14
C LYS A 119 -16.62 -15.57 -14.61
N LEU A 120 -16.20 -15.45 -13.35
CA LEU A 120 -15.52 -16.50 -12.60
C LEU A 120 -16.07 -16.53 -11.17
N VAL A 121 -16.46 -17.72 -10.71
CA VAL A 121 -16.72 -17.96 -9.27
C VAL A 121 -15.41 -18.39 -8.65
N THR A 122 -14.94 -17.63 -7.67
CA THR A 122 -13.68 -17.89 -6.95
C THR A 122 -13.91 -18.80 -5.74
N LEU A 123 -12.83 -19.31 -5.13
CA LEU A 123 -12.86 -20.24 -3.97
C LEU A 123 -13.61 -19.72 -2.73
N ASP A 124 -13.97 -18.45 -2.69
CA ASP A 124 -14.82 -17.84 -1.66
C ASP A 124 -16.31 -17.81 -2.04
N ASP A 125 -16.70 -18.57 -3.08
CA ASP A 125 -18.07 -18.68 -3.62
C ASP A 125 -18.66 -17.36 -4.15
N VAL A 126 -17.82 -16.38 -4.47
CA VAL A 126 -18.26 -15.08 -5.02
C VAL A 126 -18.07 -15.05 -6.54
N GLU A 127 -19.15 -14.77 -7.29
CA GLU A 127 -19.07 -14.50 -8.72
C GLU A 127 -18.44 -13.13 -8.97
N ARG A 128 -17.40 -13.11 -9.79
CA ARG A 128 -16.68 -11.89 -10.17
C ARG A 128 -16.76 -11.65 -11.67
N THR A 129 -16.99 -10.41 -12.03
CA THR A 129 -16.92 -9.96 -13.42
C THR A 129 -15.53 -9.43 -13.70
N LEU A 130 -14.87 -9.99 -14.69
CA LEU A 130 -13.50 -9.69 -15.05
C LEU A 130 -13.44 -8.71 -16.22
N ASP A 131 -12.35 -7.98 -16.34
CA ASP A 131 -12.04 -7.13 -17.49
C ASP A 131 -10.80 -7.66 -18.26
N LYS A 132 -10.60 -7.13 -19.46
CA LYS A 132 -9.53 -7.54 -20.39
C LYS A 132 -8.10 -7.34 -19.87
N ASP A 133 -7.92 -6.55 -18.80
CA ASP A 133 -6.59 -6.30 -18.23
C ASP A 133 -6.22 -7.35 -17.19
N MET A 134 -7.19 -8.17 -16.76
CA MET A 134 -6.97 -9.23 -15.78
C MET A 134 -6.45 -10.50 -16.44
N LEU A 135 -5.54 -11.20 -15.75
CA LEU A 135 -4.99 -12.47 -16.21
C LEU A 135 -5.74 -13.64 -15.58
N VAL A 136 -6.07 -14.65 -16.37
CA VAL A 136 -6.77 -15.85 -15.93
C VAL A 136 -6.01 -17.12 -16.32
N ILE A 137 -6.14 -18.14 -15.47
CA ILE A 137 -5.73 -19.51 -15.76
C ILE A 137 -6.94 -20.24 -16.32
N THR A 138 -6.80 -20.87 -17.48
CA THR A 138 -7.91 -21.52 -18.17
C THR A 138 -7.51 -22.90 -18.66
N ASN A 139 -8.48 -23.75 -18.97
CA ASN A 139 -8.27 -24.99 -19.71
C ASN A 139 -8.34 -24.79 -21.22
N GLY A 140 -8.33 -23.54 -21.70
CA GLY A 140 -8.54 -23.16 -23.10
C GLY A 140 -9.99 -22.79 -23.42
N GLU A 141 -10.95 -23.28 -22.66
CA GLU A 141 -12.39 -23.00 -22.81
C GLU A 141 -12.95 -22.19 -21.63
N LYS A 142 -12.75 -22.68 -20.40
CA LYS A 142 -13.29 -22.12 -19.15
C LYS A 142 -12.16 -21.55 -18.30
N SER A 143 -12.42 -20.48 -17.58
CA SER A 143 -11.52 -19.96 -16.55
C SER A 143 -11.57 -20.83 -15.29
N LEU A 144 -10.38 -21.22 -14.80
CA LEU A 144 -10.16 -22.06 -13.64
C LEU A 144 -9.64 -21.28 -12.44
N GLY A 145 -9.18 -20.05 -12.67
CA GLY A 145 -8.64 -19.20 -11.61
C GLY A 145 -8.27 -17.81 -12.08
N LEU A 146 -8.24 -16.89 -11.15
CA LEU A 146 -7.72 -15.55 -11.33
C LEU A 146 -6.22 -15.58 -10.99
N ALA A 147 -5.38 -15.45 -12.01
CA ALA A 147 -3.95 -15.67 -11.93
C ALA A 147 -3.29 -14.91 -10.77
N GLY A 148 -2.58 -15.62 -9.91
CA GLY A 148 -1.86 -15.05 -8.76
C GLY A 148 -2.70 -14.40 -7.67
N VAL A 149 -4.04 -14.45 -7.78
CA VAL A 149 -4.97 -13.85 -6.81
C VAL A 149 -5.76 -14.92 -6.07
N MET A 150 -6.58 -15.71 -6.78
CA MET A 150 -7.42 -16.74 -6.18
C MET A 150 -7.85 -17.79 -7.22
N GLY A 151 -7.83 -19.06 -6.83
CA GLY A 151 -8.35 -20.17 -7.65
C GLY A 151 -9.87 -20.07 -7.88
N GLY A 152 -10.37 -20.76 -8.89
CA GLY A 152 -11.80 -20.90 -9.15
C GLY A 152 -12.40 -22.06 -8.37
N ALA A 153 -13.65 -21.93 -7.96
CA ALA A 153 -14.40 -22.98 -7.27
C ALA A 153 -14.58 -24.24 -8.14
N ASN A 154 -14.54 -24.08 -9.47
CA ASN A 154 -14.70 -25.15 -10.44
C ASN A 154 -13.46 -26.04 -10.63
N SER A 155 -12.38 -25.81 -9.91
CA SER A 155 -11.13 -26.58 -10.03
C SER A 155 -10.57 -27.00 -8.67
N GLU A 156 -11.37 -26.87 -7.62
CA GLU A 156 -11.01 -27.15 -6.23
C GLU A 156 -10.67 -28.62 -6.00
N ILE A 157 -9.73 -28.87 -5.08
CA ILE A 157 -9.39 -30.20 -4.57
C ILE A 157 -10.50 -30.70 -3.65
N THR A 158 -11.04 -31.87 -3.95
CA THR A 158 -12.10 -32.52 -3.18
C THR A 158 -11.61 -33.84 -2.59
N SER A 159 -12.39 -34.46 -1.71
CA SER A 159 -12.10 -35.81 -1.17
C SER A 159 -12.00 -36.90 -2.24
N ASN A 160 -12.55 -36.66 -3.43
CA ASN A 160 -12.56 -37.60 -4.56
C ASN A 160 -11.40 -37.40 -5.52
N THR A 161 -10.60 -36.35 -5.37
CA THR A 161 -9.47 -36.02 -6.23
C THR A 161 -8.42 -37.13 -6.20
N LYS A 162 -8.02 -37.63 -7.38
CA LYS A 162 -7.03 -38.72 -7.54
C LYS A 162 -5.77 -38.26 -8.25
N THR A 163 -5.86 -37.24 -9.07
CA THR A 163 -4.73 -36.65 -9.79
C THR A 163 -4.72 -35.16 -9.62
N VAL A 164 -3.59 -34.63 -9.20
CA VAL A 164 -3.39 -33.21 -8.87
C VAL A 164 -2.32 -32.64 -9.81
N LEU A 165 -2.60 -31.47 -10.37
CA LEU A 165 -1.61 -30.63 -11.02
C LEU A 165 -1.24 -29.48 -10.08
N PHE A 166 0.00 -29.44 -9.61
CA PHE A 166 0.53 -28.28 -8.90
C PHE A 166 0.95 -27.20 -9.90
N GLU A 167 0.45 -26.01 -9.71
CA GLU A 167 0.87 -24.78 -10.38
C GLU A 167 1.88 -24.03 -9.50
N SER A 168 2.98 -23.63 -10.12
CA SER A 168 3.92 -22.66 -9.55
C SER A 168 4.27 -21.65 -10.63
N ALA A 169 3.72 -20.45 -10.54
CA ALA A 169 3.83 -19.47 -11.61
C ALA A 169 4.32 -18.12 -11.11
N ASN A 170 4.97 -17.37 -12.01
CA ASN A 170 5.44 -16.02 -11.75
C ASN A 170 4.68 -15.03 -12.63
N PHE A 171 4.03 -14.06 -12.00
CA PHE A 171 3.18 -13.08 -12.66
C PHE A 171 3.74 -11.67 -12.49
N LYS A 172 3.35 -10.77 -13.40
CA LYS A 172 3.71 -9.36 -13.33
C LYS A 172 3.04 -8.68 -12.13
N PRO A 173 3.82 -8.13 -11.18
CA PRO A 173 3.31 -7.66 -9.88
C PRO A 173 2.28 -6.53 -10.00
N GLU A 174 2.47 -5.59 -10.94
CA GLU A 174 1.53 -4.49 -11.13
C GLU A 174 0.16 -5.00 -11.59
N ASN A 175 0.13 -6.02 -12.46
CA ASN A 175 -1.11 -6.62 -12.93
C ASN A 175 -1.86 -7.29 -11.77
N ILE A 176 -1.16 -8.08 -10.96
CA ILE A 176 -1.77 -8.73 -9.79
C ILE A 176 -2.30 -7.72 -8.79
N ARG A 177 -1.54 -6.67 -8.49
CA ARG A 177 -1.95 -5.59 -7.59
C ARG A 177 -3.23 -4.89 -8.08
N MET A 178 -3.27 -4.53 -9.37
CA MET A 178 -4.43 -3.86 -9.95
C MET A 178 -5.65 -4.76 -10.01
N THR A 179 -5.46 -6.04 -10.39
CA THR A 179 -6.51 -7.05 -10.40
C THR A 179 -7.09 -7.26 -9.00
N ALA A 180 -6.25 -7.52 -8.01
CA ALA A 180 -6.66 -7.72 -6.62
C ALA A 180 -7.45 -6.54 -6.07
N LYS A 181 -7.01 -5.31 -6.37
CA LYS A 181 -7.71 -4.07 -6.00
C LYS A 181 -9.07 -3.94 -6.67
N LYS A 182 -9.17 -4.20 -7.98
CA LYS A 182 -10.41 -4.08 -8.75
C LYS A 182 -11.47 -5.10 -8.28
N VAL A 183 -11.08 -6.35 -8.02
CA VAL A 183 -12.01 -7.39 -7.55
C VAL A 183 -12.22 -7.38 -6.03
N GLY A 184 -11.49 -6.55 -5.28
CA GLY A 184 -11.62 -6.42 -3.83
C GLY A 184 -11.10 -7.62 -3.03
N ILE A 185 -10.12 -8.37 -3.57
CA ILE A 185 -9.51 -9.54 -2.91
C ILE A 185 -8.09 -9.21 -2.44
N ARG A 186 -7.79 -9.54 -1.19
CA ARG A 186 -6.43 -9.56 -0.65
C ARG A 186 -6.14 -10.92 -0.05
N SER A 187 -5.56 -11.81 -0.84
CA SER A 187 -5.14 -13.14 -0.41
C SER A 187 -3.65 -13.15 -0.03
N GLU A 188 -3.20 -14.23 0.65
CA GLU A 188 -1.78 -14.48 0.91
C GLU A 188 -0.98 -14.63 -0.39
N ALA A 189 -1.59 -15.21 -1.42
CA ALA A 189 -1.01 -15.33 -2.76
C ALA A 189 -0.87 -13.95 -3.44
N SER A 190 -1.94 -13.14 -3.50
CA SER A 190 -1.89 -11.82 -4.12
C SER A 190 -0.89 -10.89 -3.40
N SER A 191 -0.84 -10.96 -2.06
CA SER A 191 0.08 -10.17 -1.24
C SER A 191 1.57 -10.47 -1.50
N ARG A 192 1.89 -11.67 -2.00
CA ARG A 192 3.25 -12.05 -2.42
C ARG A 192 3.49 -11.73 -3.89
N ASN A 193 2.58 -12.15 -4.77
CA ASN A 193 2.72 -11.92 -6.21
C ASN A 193 2.80 -10.43 -6.59
N GLU A 194 2.14 -9.52 -5.83
CA GLU A 194 2.24 -8.08 -6.06
C GLU A 194 3.61 -7.46 -5.68
N LYS A 195 4.56 -8.26 -5.16
CA LYS A 195 5.87 -7.81 -4.67
C LYS A 195 7.07 -8.28 -5.52
N ASP A 196 6.82 -8.70 -6.72
CA ASP A 196 7.83 -9.15 -7.69
C ASP A 196 8.65 -10.34 -7.20
N LEU A 197 8.06 -11.53 -7.31
CA LEU A 197 8.70 -12.78 -6.93
C LEU A 197 9.78 -13.19 -7.94
N ASP A 198 10.79 -13.93 -7.46
CA ASP A 198 11.84 -14.53 -8.30
C ASP A 198 11.26 -15.61 -9.25
N PRO A 199 11.34 -15.46 -10.58
CA PRO A 199 10.87 -16.49 -11.49
C PRO A 199 11.60 -17.84 -11.32
N ASN A 200 12.85 -17.85 -10.83
CA ASN A 200 13.60 -19.09 -10.61
C ASN A 200 13.06 -19.89 -9.43
N LEU A 201 12.38 -19.25 -8.50
CA LEU A 201 11.78 -19.90 -7.34
C LEU A 201 10.60 -20.82 -7.74
N ALA A 202 9.95 -20.57 -8.87
CA ALA A 202 8.78 -21.34 -9.33
C ALA A 202 9.06 -22.84 -9.43
N GLU A 203 10.19 -23.24 -10.02
CA GLU A 203 10.58 -24.64 -10.15
C GLU A 203 10.98 -25.26 -8.80
N ILE A 204 11.73 -24.52 -8.00
CA ILE A 204 12.16 -24.97 -6.66
C ILE A 204 10.94 -25.25 -5.78
N ALA A 205 9.95 -24.38 -5.81
CA ALA A 205 8.73 -24.53 -5.05
C ALA A 205 7.85 -25.69 -5.54
N ALA A 206 7.72 -25.89 -6.85
CA ALA A 206 7.02 -27.02 -7.41
C ALA A 206 7.68 -28.35 -7.02
N ASN A 207 9.01 -28.42 -7.05
CA ASN A 207 9.77 -29.58 -6.62
C ASN A 207 9.64 -29.81 -5.12
N ARG A 208 9.62 -28.74 -4.29
CA ARG A 208 9.39 -28.85 -2.85
C ARG A 208 8.01 -29.41 -2.53
N ALA A 209 6.98 -28.96 -3.24
CA ALA A 209 5.63 -29.50 -3.08
C ALA A 209 5.57 -30.99 -3.45
N ALA A 210 6.18 -31.38 -4.57
CA ALA A 210 6.28 -32.77 -4.98
C ALA A 210 7.01 -33.63 -3.92
N GLN A 211 8.15 -33.18 -3.40
CA GLN A 211 8.87 -33.85 -2.31
C GLN A 211 8.00 -34.03 -1.07
N LEU A 212 7.22 -33.01 -0.67
CA LEU A 212 6.34 -33.10 0.47
C LEU A 212 5.21 -34.10 0.25
N VAL A 213 4.66 -34.21 -0.96
CA VAL A 213 3.68 -35.26 -1.32
C VAL A 213 4.24 -36.65 -1.05
N GLU A 214 5.48 -36.91 -1.48
CA GLU A 214 6.14 -38.20 -1.23
C GLU A 214 6.41 -38.45 0.25
N MET A 215 6.98 -37.45 0.93
CA MET A 215 7.26 -37.54 2.37
C MET A 215 6.02 -37.87 3.20
N LEU A 216 4.86 -37.38 2.77
CA LEU A 216 3.57 -37.65 3.43
C LEU A 216 2.89 -38.92 2.93
N GLY A 217 3.42 -39.59 1.89
CA GLY A 217 2.75 -40.74 1.25
C GLY A 217 1.41 -40.36 0.64
N ALA A 218 1.23 -39.08 0.25
CA ALA A 218 -0.05 -38.55 -0.21
C ALA A 218 -0.34 -38.83 -1.69
N GLY A 219 0.62 -39.34 -2.45
CA GLY A 219 0.48 -39.66 -3.88
C GLY A 219 1.80 -40.08 -4.51
N LYS A 220 1.80 -40.30 -5.83
CA LYS A 220 2.98 -40.61 -6.63
C LYS A 220 3.29 -39.45 -7.57
N VAL A 221 4.50 -38.95 -7.56
CA VAL A 221 4.96 -37.87 -8.44
C VAL A 221 5.29 -38.43 -9.81
N LEU A 222 4.70 -37.91 -10.86
CA LEU A 222 5.04 -38.29 -12.24
C LEU A 222 6.41 -37.78 -12.65
N LYS A 223 7.07 -38.51 -13.55
CA LYS A 223 8.38 -38.12 -14.06
C LYS A 223 8.29 -36.89 -14.94
N GLY A 224 9.22 -35.97 -14.72
CA GLY A 224 9.36 -34.74 -15.48
C GLY A 224 8.60 -33.56 -14.90
N VAL A 225 8.84 -32.41 -15.50
CA VAL A 225 8.25 -31.12 -15.14
C VAL A 225 7.84 -30.40 -16.41
N VAL A 226 6.67 -29.76 -16.38
CA VAL A 226 6.29 -28.81 -17.44
C VAL A 226 6.77 -27.45 -17.02
N ASP A 227 7.69 -26.87 -17.76
CA ASP A 227 8.28 -25.54 -17.48
C ASP A 227 8.21 -24.68 -18.73
N VAL A 228 7.41 -23.62 -18.66
CA VAL A 228 7.28 -22.63 -19.74
C VAL A 228 7.84 -21.32 -19.27
N TYR A 229 9.00 -20.93 -19.80
CA TYR A 229 9.75 -19.73 -19.45
C TYR A 229 10.12 -18.94 -20.72
N PRO A 230 9.16 -18.19 -21.31
CA PRO A 230 9.36 -17.56 -22.62
C PRO A 230 10.49 -16.55 -22.66
N ASN A 231 10.58 -15.70 -21.65
CA ASN A 231 11.53 -14.57 -21.58
C ASN A 231 12.40 -14.69 -20.32
N LYS A 232 13.37 -15.61 -20.32
CA LYS A 232 14.29 -15.76 -19.20
C LYS A 232 15.22 -14.54 -19.12
N PRO A 233 15.20 -13.75 -18.00
CA PRO A 233 16.07 -12.60 -17.87
C PRO A 233 17.52 -13.04 -17.70
N GLU A 234 18.43 -12.21 -18.22
CA GLU A 234 19.84 -12.35 -17.93
C GLU A 234 20.14 -11.97 -16.46
N PRO A 235 21.17 -12.61 -15.83
CA PRO A 235 21.59 -12.23 -14.49
C PRO A 235 21.94 -10.76 -14.40
N LYS A 236 21.38 -10.08 -13.40
CA LYS A 236 21.60 -8.64 -13.21
C LYS A 236 22.96 -8.39 -12.59
N LYS A 237 23.70 -7.43 -13.16
CA LYS A 237 25.00 -7.01 -12.68
C LYS A 237 24.99 -5.51 -12.39
N LEU A 238 25.59 -5.12 -11.27
CA LEU A 238 25.80 -3.72 -10.90
C LEU A 238 27.30 -3.46 -10.74
N VAL A 239 27.76 -2.30 -11.19
CA VAL A 239 29.13 -1.84 -10.97
C VAL A 239 29.07 -0.68 -9.99
N VAL A 240 29.64 -0.84 -8.82
CA VAL A 240 29.61 0.14 -7.73
C VAL A 240 31.02 0.60 -7.36
N ASN A 241 31.10 1.79 -6.77
CA ASN A 241 32.33 2.34 -6.23
C ASN A 241 32.27 2.41 -4.70
N PRO A 242 32.95 1.49 -3.96
CA PRO A 242 32.94 1.47 -2.50
C PRO A 242 33.38 2.79 -1.85
N GLN A 243 34.35 3.50 -2.42
CA GLN A 243 34.81 4.80 -1.90
C GLN A 243 33.71 5.85 -1.99
N ARG A 244 32.94 5.86 -3.10
CA ARG A 244 31.78 6.76 -3.25
C ARG A 244 30.69 6.43 -2.24
N ILE A 245 30.45 5.14 -2.00
CA ILE A 245 29.45 4.69 -1.01
C ILE A 245 29.90 5.12 0.39
N ASN A 246 31.15 4.90 0.78
CA ASN A 246 31.70 5.35 2.04
C ASN A 246 31.57 6.87 2.24
N HIS A 247 31.88 7.66 1.18
CA HIS A 247 31.72 9.11 1.21
C HIS A 247 30.25 9.54 1.45
N LEU A 248 29.30 8.88 0.80
CA LEU A 248 27.87 9.17 0.96
C LEU A 248 27.32 8.78 2.33
N LEU A 249 27.78 7.66 2.87
CA LEU A 249 27.38 7.21 4.21
C LEU A 249 28.13 7.94 5.34
N GLY A 250 29.21 8.66 5.02
CA GLY A 250 30.05 9.33 6.01
C GLY A 250 30.86 8.35 6.87
N VAL A 251 31.25 7.22 6.33
CA VAL A 251 31.99 6.14 7.00
C VAL A 251 33.23 5.75 6.17
N ASP A 252 34.08 4.91 6.75
CA ASP A 252 35.22 4.30 6.07
C ASP A 252 35.19 2.78 6.29
N VAL A 253 34.29 2.10 5.59
CA VAL A 253 34.15 0.66 5.62
C VAL A 253 35.25 0.06 4.73
N PRO A 254 36.17 -0.79 5.28
CA PRO A 254 37.19 -1.42 4.49
C PRO A 254 36.62 -2.32 3.38
N MET A 255 37.32 -2.44 2.25
CA MET A 255 36.88 -3.24 1.10
C MET A 255 36.55 -4.69 1.49
N GLU A 256 37.31 -5.31 2.33
CA GLU A 256 37.07 -6.68 2.81
C GLU A 256 35.76 -6.80 3.58
N GLN A 257 35.44 -5.84 4.46
CA GLN A 257 34.18 -5.79 5.19
C GLN A 257 33.01 -5.49 4.25
N PHE A 258 33.20 -4.59 3.28
CA PHE A 258 32.23 -4.25 2.27
C PHE A 258 31.80 -5.48 1.45
N VAL A 259 32.79 -6.24 0.96
CA VAL A 259 32.57 -7.50 0.24
C VAL A 259 31.91 -8.52 1.16
N GLY A 260 32.37 -8.67 2.40
CA GLY A 260 31.83 -9.62 3.37
C GLY A 260 30.35 -9.34 3.69
N ILE A 261 29.93 -8.07 3.77
CA ILE A 261 28.52 -7.69 3.95
C ILE A 261 27.70 -8.17 2.74
N LEU A 262 28.12 -7.86 1.52
CA LEU A 262 27.38 -8.25 0.33
C LEU A 262 27.32 -9.79 0.15
N GLU A 263 28.43 -10.48 0.40
CA GLU A 263 28.46 -11.95 0.32
C GLU A 263 27.59 -12.62 1.38
N SER A 264 27.43 -12.00 2.57
CA SER A 264 26.52 -12.49 3.60
C SER A 264 25.05 -12.42 3.16
N LEU A 265 24.73 -11.52 2.21
CA LEU A 265 23.43 -11.36 1.57
C LEU A 265 23.34 -12.12 0.23
N GLU A 266 24.28 -13.02 -0.04
CA GLU A 266 24.34 -13.89 -1.22
C GLU A 266 24.64 -13.16 -2.55
N PHE A 267 25.13 -11.91 -2.51
CA PHE A 267 25.71 -11.29 -3.69
C PHE A 267 27.06 -11.92 -4.03
N LYS A 268 27.38 -12.01 -5.31
CA LYS A 268 28.74 -12.39 -5.72
C LYS A 268 29.52 -11.16 -6.13
N CYS A 269 30.69 -10.97 -5.55
CA CYS A 269 31.48 -9.77 -5.73
C CYS A 269 32.76 -10.06 -6.50
N ASN A 270 33.04 -9.28 -7.57
CA ASN A 270 34.26 -9.38 -8.35
C ASN A 270 34.93 -8.00 -8.42
N LEU A 271 36.18 -7.93 -7.99
CA LEU A 271 36.99 -6.71 -8.11
C LEU A 271 37.32 -6.46 -9.58
N VAL A 272 37.00 -5.26 -10.07
CA VAL A 272 37.33 -4.81 -11.43
C VAL A 272 38.26 -3.60 -11.40
N ALA A 273 38.69 -3.09 -12.56
CA ALA A 273 39.65 -2.00 -12.63
C ALA A 273 39.21 -0.74 -11.84
N ASN A 274 40.20 0.01 -11.31
CA ASN A 274 40.00 1.25 -10.56
C ASN A 274 39.20 1.11 -9.25
N ASP A 275 39.45 0.04 -8.47
CA ASP A 275 38.81 -0.24 -7.17
C ASP A 275 37.30 -0.26 -7.19
N LYS A 276 36.72 -0.55 -8.36
CA LYS A 276 35.27 -0.78 -8.51
C LYS A 276 34.96 -2.24 -8.27
N LEU A 277 33.74 -2.49 -7.80
CA LEU A 277 33.22 -3.80 -7.54
C LEU A 277 32.08 -4.10 -8.53
N GLU A 278 32.23 -5.18 -9.31
CA GLU A 278 31.11 -5.76 -10.06
C GLU A 278 30.37 -6.73 -9.15
N ILE A 279 29.07 -6.59 -9.04
CA ILE A 279 28.20 -7.35 -8.16
C ILE A 279 27.20 -8.13 -9.01
N ASP A 280 27.21 -9.45 -8.90
CA ASP A 280 26.14 -10.29 -9.42
C ASP A 280 24.98 -10.27 -8.41
N VAL A 281 23.84 -9.73 -8.82
CA VAL A 281 22.66 -9.61 -7.97
C VAL A 281 21.91 -10.93 -7.92
N PRO A 282 21.61 -11.49 -6.73
CA PRO A 282 20.79 -12.68 -6.60
C PRO A 282 19.40 -12.46 -7.21
N SER A 283 18.86 -13.44 -7.91
CA SER A 283 17.58 -13.29 -8.64
C SER A 283 16.38 -12.98 -7.75
N PHE A 284 16.43 -13.36 -6.47
CA PHE A 284 15.39 -13.01 -5.50
C PHE A 284 15.43 -11.57 -5.01
N ARG A 285 16.49 -10.80 -5.32
CA ARG A 285 16.63 -9.36 -5.03
C ARG A 285 16.18 -8.55 -6.25
N THR A 286 14.89 -8.58 -6.52
CA THR A 286 14.27 -7.87 -7.65
C THR A 286 14.28 -6.34 -7.47
N ASP A 287 14.47 -5.89 -6.24
CA ASP A 287 14.55 -4.49 -5.80
C ASP A 287 15.87 -3.79 -6.15
N MET A 288 16.95 -4.56 -6.39
CA MET A 288 18.29 -4.00 -6.63
C MET A 288 18.45 -3.48 -8.06
N GLU A 289 18.31 -2.17 -8.27
CA GLU A 289 18.35 -1.55 -9.60
C GLU A 289 19.57 -0.67 -9.84
N GLN A 290 20.10 -0.06 -8.80
CA GLN A 290 21.12 0.97 -8.89
C GLN A 290 22.08 0.93 -7.70
N GLU A 291 23.17 1.73 -7.77
CA GLU A 291 24.18 1.82 -6.72
C GLU A 291 23.58 2.24 -5.35
N ALA A 292 22.51 3.03 -5.36
CA ALA A 292 21.84 3.47 -4.13
C ALA A 292 21.26 2.29 -3.33
N ASP A 293 20.74 1.27 -4.01
CA ASP A 293 20.18 0.09 -3.35
C ASP A 293 21.30 -0.71 -2.66
N VAL A 294 22.52 -0.67 -3.20
CA VAL A 294 23.70 -1.28 -2.55
C VAL A 294 24.12 -0.47 -1.31
N TRP A 295 23.99 0.86 -1.32
CA TRP A 295 24.30 1.67 -0.12
C TRP A 295 23.42 1.30 1.06
N GLU A 296 22.13 1.08 0.77
CA GLU A 296 21.17 0.65 1.79
C GLU A 296 21.60 -0.65 2.43
N GLU A 297 21.98 -1.65 1.62
CA GLU A 297 22.45 -2.96 2.11
C GLU A 297 23.70 -2.82 2.99
N ILE A 298 24.67 -2.04 2.55
CA ILE A 298 25.87 -1.78 3.33
C ILE A 298 25.53 -1.09 4.65
N ALA A 299 24.74 -0.01 4.60
CA ALA A 299 24.41 0.77 5.79
C ALA A 299 23.65 -0.05 6.83
N ARG A 300 22.66 -0.85 6.41
CA ARG A 300 21.82 -1.61 7.33
C ARG A 300 22.52 -2.79 7.99
N ILE A 301 23.44 -3.47 7.27
CA ILE A 301 24.21 -4.59 7.85
C ILE A 301 25.42 -4.08 8.63
N TYR A 302 26.06 -2.99 8.18
CA TYR A 302 27.10 -2.31 8.95
C TYR A 302 26.57 -1.80 10.29
N GLY A 303 25.30 -1.39 10.34
CA GLY A 303 24.60 -0.85 11.50
C GLY A 303 24.58 0.66 11.51
N PHE A 304 23.39 1.26 11.52
CA PHE A 304 23.22 2.72 11.58
C PHE A 304 23.83 3.34 12.85
N GLU A 305 23.92 2.57 13.93
CA GLU A 305 24.57 2.98 15.17
C GLU A 305 26.08 3.23 15.01
N ASN A 306 26.71 2.64 14.00
CA ASN A 306 28.12 2.84 13.68
C ASN A 306 28.36 4.05 12.75
N ILE A 307 27.29 4.69 12.24
CA ILE A 307 27.39 5.87 11.39
C ILE A 307 27.37 7.11 12.28
N PRO A 308 28.45 7.94 12.30
CA PRO A 308 28.54 9.09 13.17
C PRO A 308 27.55 10.19 12.75
N SER A 309 26.92 10.81 13.73
CA SER A 309 26.13 12.02 13.48
C SER A 309 27.05 13.18 13.15
N VAL A 310 26.83 13.82 12.01
CA VAL A 310 27.57 15.00 11.57
C VAL A 310 26.65 16.21 11.47
N GLN A 311 27.18 17.42 11.72
CA GLN A 311 26.43 18.64 11.49
C GLN A 311 26.40 18.97 10.01
N LEU A 312 25.27 19.50 9.55
CA LEU A 312 25.16 19.99 8.18
C LEU A 312 26.07 21.22 8.01
N GLU A 313 26.98 21.15 7.04
CA GLU A 313 27.81 22.27 6.64
C GLU A 313 27.25 22.88 5.35
N GLY A 314 27.09 24.21 5.35
CA GLY A 314 26.59 24.92 4.20
C GLY A 314 26.46 26.42 4.44
N ASN A 315 26.38 27.19 3.37
CA ASN A 315 26.09 28.61 3.45
C ASN A 315 24.64 28.80 3.91
N THR A 316 24.45 29.49 5.02
CA THR A 316 23.12 29.87 5.49
C THR A 316 22.57 31.02 4.65
N THR A 317 21.33 30.90 4.21
CA THR A 317 20.59 32.02 3.59
C THR A 317 19.56 32.52 4.59
N ALA A 318 19.39 33.85 4.66
CA ALA A 318 18.34 34.41 5.50
C ALA A 318 16.96 33.99 4.98
N GLY A 319 16.17 33.36 5.82
CA GLY A 319 14.77 33.05 5.49
C GLY A 319 13.97 34.35 5.35
N ILE A 320 13.27 34.51 4.22
CA ILE A 320 12.44 35.69 3.95
C ILE A 320 10.98 35.22 3.84
N LYS A 321 10.12 35.76 4.71
CA LYS A 321 8.67 35.55 4.63
C LYS A 321 8.10 36.33 3.44
N THR A 322 7.22 35.69 2.67
CA THR A 322 6.44 36.36 1.63
C THR A 322 5.49 37.40 2.23
N SER A 323 4.99 38.33 1.43
CA SER A 323 4.02 39.34 1.89
C SER A 323 2.74 38.68 2.45
N LYS A 324 2.30 37.56 1.86
CA LYS A 324 1.15 36.79 2.38
C LYS A 324 1.43 36.20 3.76
N GLN A 325 2.61 35.60 3.96
CA GLN A 325 3.01 35.05 5.26
C GLN A 325 3.11 36.16 6.33
N LYS A 326 3.73 37.30 5.99
CA LYS A 326 3.81 38.46 6.92
C LYS A 326 2.42 38.99 7.30
N PHE A 327 1.49 39.06 6.34
CA PHE A 327 0.12 39.46 6.61
C PHE A 327 -0.61 38.46 7.52
N MET A 328 -0.46 37.16 7.25
CA MET A 328 -1.10 36.12 8.09
C MET A 328 -0.55 36.12 9.51
N ASP A 329 0.78 36.31 9.68
CA ASP A 329 1.38 36.44 11.01
C ASP A 329 0.81 37.68 11.74
N ALA A 330 0.81 38.85 11.07
CA ALA A 330 0.28 40.07 11.63
C ALA A 330 -1.21 39.95 12.02
N LEU A 331 -2.01 39.26 11.18
CA LEU A 331 -3.43 38.98 11.47
C LEU A 331 -3.59 38.13 12.72
N LYS A 332 -2.82 37.07 12.87
CA LYS A 332 -2.85 36.17 14.05
C LYS A 332 -2.36 36.89 15.33
N ASP A 333 -1.23 37.57 15.22
CA ASP A 333 -0.65 38.33 16.35
C ASP A 333 -1.61 39.41 16.85
N ASN A 334 -2.23 40.16 15.97
CA ASN A 334 -3.23 41.17 16.33
C ASN A 334 -4.51 40.55 16.88
N SER A 335 -4.94 39.41 16.40
CA SER A 335 -6.09 38.66 16.92
C SER A 335 -5.82 38.20 18.38
N THR A 336 -4.63 37.68 18.64
CA THR A 336 -4.20 37.30 19.98
C THR A 336 -4.08 38.51 20.91
N ALA A 337 -3.55 39.63 20.41
CA ALA A 337 -3.37 40.86 21.17
C ALA A 337 -4.71 41.49 21.65
N VAL A 338 -5.82 41.24 20.90
CA VAL A 338 -7.17 41.69 21.35
C VAL A 338 -7.90 40.65 22.18
N GLY A 339 -7.20 39.60 22.66
CA GLY A 339 -7.72 38.62 23.61
C GLY A 339 -8.38 37.39 22.98
N LEU A 340 -8.18 37.14 21.70
CA LEU A 340 -8.69 35.90 21.04
C LEU A 340 -7.67 34.76 21.14
N ASN A 341 -8.16 33.54 21.31
CA ASN A 341 -7.36 32.31 21.27
C ASN A 341 -7.45 31.70 19.90
N GLU A 342 -6.31 31.34 19.29
CA GLU A 342 -6.30 30.61 18.02
C GLU A 342 -6.80 29.17 18.21
N ILE A 343 -7.71 28.75 17.37
CA ILE A 343 -8.16 27.36 17.30
C ILE A 343 -7.89 26.78 15.92
N LEU A 344 -7.77 25.46 15.83
CA LEU A 344 -7.62 24.69 14.62
C LEU A 344 -8.67 23.58 14.60
N THR A 345 -9.53 23.59 13.61
CA THR A 345 -10.56 22.57 13.45
C THR A 345 -10.34 21.76 12.19
N TYR A 346 -10.94 20.57 12.11
CA TYR A 346 -10.81 19.71 10.94
C TYR A 346 -11.42 20.32 9.68
N SER A 347 -10.75 20.13 8.55
CA SER A 347 -11.27 20.52 7.24
C SER A 347 -12.34 19.55 6.70
N PHE A 348 -12.37 18.33 7.23
CA PHE A 348 -13.37 17.32 6.91
C PHE A 348 -14.54 17.45 7.88
N VAL A 349 -15.75 17.60 7.35
CA VAL A 349 -16.93 17.90 8.13
C VAL A 349 -18.14 17.10 7.65
N SER A 350 -19.21 17.11 8.45
CA SER A 350 -20.52 16.61 8.03
C SER A 350 -21.20 17.59 7.06
N PRO A 351 -21.83 17.12 5.99
CA PRO A 351 -22.66 17.97 5.13
C PRO A 351 -23.83 18.62 5.88
N LYS A 352 -24.25 18.05 7.02
CA LYS A 352 -25.30 18.61 7.89
C LYS A 352 -24.82 19.85 8.68
N GLY A 353 -23.53 20.15 8.69
CA GLY A 353 -23.01 21.33 9.39
C GLY A 353 -23.62 22.65 8.91
N VAL A 354 -23.92 22.77 7.61
CA VAL A 354 -24.54 23.97 7.04
C VAL A 354 -26.01 24.11 7.39
N ASP A 355 -26.69 23.02 7.80
CA ASP A 355 -28.07 23.07 8.30
C ASP A 355 -28.15 23.74 9.66
N LYS A 356 -27.15 23.49 10.54
CA LYS A 356 -27.03 24.15 11.85
C LYS A 356 -27.02 25.68 11.75
N ILE A 357 -26.43 26.20 10.67
CA ILE A 357 -26.37 27.64 10.39
C ILE A 357 -27.42 28.12 9.37
N ARG A 358 -28.44 27.32 9.10
CA ARG A 358 -29.61 27.65 8.26
C ARG A 358 -29.26 28.14 6.85
N VAL A 359 -28.22 27.59 6.23
CA VAL A 359 -27.89 27.90 4.84
C VAL A 359 -29.02 27.46 3.94
N PRO A 360 -29.61 28.35 3.11
CA PRO A 360 -30.73 27.99 2.21
C PRO A 360 -30.36 26.87 1.22
N GLU A 361 -31.38 26.13 0.80
CA GLU A 361 -31.23 25.19 -0.32
C GLU A 361 -30.83 25.94 -1.60
N GLY A 362 -29.96 25.33 -2.42
CA GLY A 362 -29.40 25.97 -3.63
C GLY A 362 -28.28 26.97 -3.40
N ASN A 363 -27.89 27.27 -2.16
CA ASN A 363 -26.76 28.14 -1.87
C ASN A 363 -25.44 27.43 -2.20
N ALA A 364 -24.49 28.16 -2.78
CA ALA A 364 -23.16 27.63 -3.18
C ALA A 364 -22.39 26.97 -2.02
N LYS A 365 -22.63 27.36 -0.76
CA LYS A 365 -22.01 26.73 0.42
C LYS A 365 -22.46 25.28 0.63
N ARG A 366 -23.51 24.81 -0.05
CA ARG A 366 -23.97 23.41 -0.03
C ARG A 366 -23.32 22.56 -1.12
N ASN A 367 -22.54 23.16 -2.03
CA ASN A 367 -21.75 22.43 -3.01
C ASN A 367 -20.44 21.99 -2.37
N PHE A 368 -20.35 20.72 -2.00
CA PHE A 368 -19.21 20.17 -1.29
C PHE A 368 -18.28 19.37 -2.19
N VAL A 369 -17.00 19.42 -1.89
CA VAL A 369 -16.04 18.40 -2.34
C VAL A 369 -16.24 17.17 -1.46
N LYS A 370 -16.62 16.04 -2.07
CA LYS A 370 -16.85 14.77 -1.37
C LYS A 370 -15.59 13.94 -1.31
N LEU A 371 -15.34 13.31 -0.17
CA LEU A 371 -14.28 12.32 -0.02
C LEU A 371 -14.69 10.98 -0.65
N LEU A 372 -13.77 10.29 -1.33
CA LEU A 372 -14.03 9.00 -1.96
C LEU A 372 -14.30 7.90 -0.92
N ASN A 373 -13.54 7.90 0.18
CA ASN A 373 -13.57 6.88 1.23
C ASN A 373 -13.50 7.55 2.62
N PRO A 374 -14.59 8.23 3.05
CA PRO A 374 -14.63 8.89 4.35
C PRO A 374 -14.65 7.86 5.48
N LEU A 375 -14.16 8.25 6.65
CA LEU A 375 -14.26 7.42 7.87
C LEU A 375 -15.70 7.29 8.37
N GLY A 376 -16.56 8.27 8.05
CA GLY A 376 -17.95 8.29 8.40
C GLY A 376 -18.64 9.55 7.84
N GLU A 377 -19.96 9.67 8.01
CA GLU A 377 -20.72 10.84 7.52
C GLU A 377 -20.22 12.15 8.14
N GLU A 378 -19.76 12.11 9.38
CA GLU A 378 -19.25 13.26 10.14
C GLU A 378 -18.04 13.93 9.49
N THR A 379 -17.31 13.22 8.63
CA THR A 379 -16.09 13.67 7.97
C THR A 379 -16.12 13.41 6.47
N SER A 380 -17.32 13.42 5.86
CA SER A 380 -17.50 12.96 4.48
C SER A 380 -17.28 14.01 3.41
N VAL A 381 -17.24 15.29 3.79
CA VAL A 381 -17.05 16.41 2.86
C VAL A 381 -16.04 17.43 3.37
N MET A 382 -15.49 18.22 2.45
CA MET A 382 -14.63 19.34 2.82
C MET A 382 -15.47 20.59 3.10
N ARG A 383 -15.09 21.34 4.16
CA ARG A 383 -15.82 22.53 4.63
C ARG A 383 -15.82 23.66 3.58
N THR A 384 -16.97 24.27 3.39
CA THR A 384 -17.17 25.48 2.55
C THR A 384 -17.27 26.77 3.37
N THR A 385 -17.25 26.66 4.69
CA THR A 385 -17.28 27.78 5.66
C THR A 385 -16.74 27.30 7.01
N LEU A 386 -16.17 28.21 7.80
CA LEU A 386 -15.62 27.93 9.13
C LEU A 386 -16.67 28.03 10.26
N ILE A 387 -17.86 28.61 9.97
CA ILE A 387 -18.87 28.95 10.98
C ILE A 387 -19.36 27.72 11.76
N PRO A 388 -19.75 26.59 11.11
CA PRO A 388 -20.19 25.40 11.85
C PRO A 388 -19.14 24.87 12.82
N ASN A 389 -17.88 24.81 12.38
CA ASN A 389 -16.77 24.36 13.22
C ASN A 389 -16.55 25.27 14.43
N MET A 390 -16.57 26.59 14.23
CA MET A 390 -16.49 27.57 15.32
C MET A 390 -17.64 27.38 16.31
N LEU A 391 -18.87 27.22 15.84
CA LEU A 391 -20.03 27.00 16.72
C LEU A 391 -19.93 25.69 17.50
N ASP A 392 -19.42 24.64 16.88
CA ASP A 392 -19.19 23.34 17.55
C ASP A 392 -18.16 23.48 18.68
N VAL A 393 -17.07 24.24 18.46
CA VAL A 393 -16.09 24.56 19.52
C VAL A 393 -16.73 25.36 20.67
N LEU A 394 -17.46 26.40 20.33
CA LEU A 394 -18.15 27.22 21.35
C LEU A 394 -19.16 26.37 22.15
N SER A 395 -19.98 25.56 21.45
CA SER A 395 -20.96 24.67 22.07
C SER A 395 -20.32 23.63 22.99
N THR A 396 -19.19 23.07 22.58
CA THR A 396 -18.42 22.10 23.40
C THR A 396 -17.95 22.76 24.69
N ASN A 397 -17.39 23.97 24.61
CA ASN A 397 -16.94 24.69 25.78
C ASN A 397 -18.10 25.07 26.74
N VAL A 398 -19.26 25.49 26.19
CA VAL A 398 -20.47 25.68 26.98
C VAL A 398 -20.89 24.40 27.71
N SER A 399 -20.82 23.25 27.02
CA SER A 399 -21.16 21.95 27.62
C SER A 399 -20.20 21.56 28.76
N HIS A 400 -18.95 22.02 28.69
CA HIS A 400 -17.96 21.89 29.77
C HIS A 400 -18.06 22.97 30.85
N LYS A 401 -19.09 23.82 30.80
CA LYS A 401 -19.36 24.90 31.77
C LYS A 401 -18.25 25.94 31.81
N ILE A 402 -17.54 26.17 30.72
CA ILE A 402 -16.64 27.29 30.57
C ILE A 402 -17.52 28.55 30.41
N GLU A 403 -17.29 29.55 31.20
CA GLU A 403 -18.17 30.73 31.27
C GLU A 403 -17.95 31.70 30.12
N GLU A 404 -16.72 31.83 29.63
CA GLU A 404 -16.34 32.78 28.59
C GLU A 404 -15.36 32.15 27.60
N VAL A 405 -15.59 32.37 26.32
CA VAL A 405 -14.67 31.97 25.24
C VAL A 405 -14.58 33.06 24.19
N SER A 406 -13.36 33.40 23.81
CA SER A 406 -13.04 34.28 22.69
C SER A 406 -12.03 33.58 21.81
N ALA A 407 -12.44 33.15 20.61
CA ALA A 407 -11.63 32.30 19.73
C ALA A 407 -11.63 32.80 18.29
N PHE A 408 -10.56 32.51 17.58
CA PHE A 408 -10.49 32.70 16.12
C PHE A 408 -9.84 31.52 15.42
N GLU A 409 -10.20 31.33 14.18
CA GLU A 409 -9.56 30.38 13.27
C GLU A 409 -9.23 31.07 11.95
N CYS A 410 -7.98 30.94 11.51
CA CYS A 410 -7.56 31.23 10.14
C CYS A 410 -7.37 29.89 9.40
N GLY A 411 -8.34 29.52 8.58
CA GLY A 411 -8.39 28.21 7.92
C GLY A 411 -8.76 28.28 6.45
N HIS A 412 -8.52 27.20 5.73
CA HIS A 412 -8.95 27.05 4.34
C HIS A 412 -10.40 26.57 4.29
N ILE A 413 -11.13 27.08 3.30
CA ILE A 413 -12.39 26.53 2.79
C ILE A 413 -12.17 26.02 1.38
N PHE A 414 -13.01 25.07 0.94
CA PHE A 414 -12.83 24.33 -0.30
C PHE A 414 -14.07 24.52 -1.19
N ILE A 415 -13.87 25.13 -2.34
CA ILE A 415 -14.94 25.46 -3.27
C ILE A 415 -14.80 24.58 -4.52
N PRO A 416 -15.78 23.71 -4.83
CA PRO A 416 -15.75 22.93 -6.06
C PRO A 416 -15.66 23.83 -7.30
N GLN A 417 -14.90 23.38 -8.30
CA GLN A 417 -14.79 24.01 -9.59
C GLN A 417 -14.64 22.94 -10.68
N ASP A 418 -14.71 23.33 -11.96
CA ASP A 418 -14.65 22.42 -13.11
C ASP A 418 -13.23 21.89 -13.39
N SER A 419 -12.34 21.89 -12.40
CA SER A 419 -10.99 21.34 -12.48
C SER A 419 -10.82 20.17 -11.52
N GLU A 420 -9.76 19.39 -11.67
CA GLU A 420 -9.43 18.22 -10.85
C GLU A 420 -9.36 18.56 -9.35
N LEU A 421 -8.82 19.74 -9.02
CA LEU A 421 -8.67 20.20 -7.63
C LEU A 421 -9.65 21.34 -7.30
N PRO A 422 -10.17 21.40 -6.08
CA PRO A 422 -11.03 22.49 -5.63
C PRO A 422 -10.23 23.80 -5.50
N LYS A 423 -10.93 24.94 -5.53
CA LYS A 423 -10.35 26.21 -5.14
C LYS A 423 -10.25 26.28 -3.62
N GLU A 424 -9.04 26.54 -3.12
CA GLU A 424 -8.78 26.75 -1.70
C GLU A 424 -8.72 28.24 -1.40
N GLU A 425 -9.50 28.67 -0.43
CA GLU A 425 -9.52 30.08 0.02
C GLU A 425 -9.25 30.18 1.52
N ASN A 426 -8.33 31.06 1.90
CA ASN A 426 -8.15 31.40 3.31
C ASN A 426 -9.35 32.20 3.82
N ARG A 427 -9.88 31.84 4.96
CA ARG A 427 -10.93 32.56 5.69
C ARG A 427 -10.54 32.69 7.14
N MET A 428 -11.01 33.77 7.77
CA MET A 428 -10.96 33.96 9.19
C MET A 428 -12.36 33.88 9.76
N CYS A 429 -12.52 33.22 10.89
CA CYS A 429 -13.74 33.18 11.68
C CYS A 429 -13.41 33.53 13.12
N VAL A 430 -14.22 34.39 13.73
CA VAL A 430 -14.14 34.75 15.12
C VAL A 430 -15.45 34.32 15.80
N GLY A 431 -15.35 33.72 16.96
CA GLY A 431 -16.48 33.34 17.80
C GLY A 431 -16.25 33.72 19.26
N MET A 432 -17.23 34.36 19.87
CA MET A 432 -17.15 34.80 21.27
C MET A 432 -18.47 34.54 21.99
N TYR A 433 -18.39 34.17 23.25
CA TYR A 433 -19.50 34.21 24.17
C TYR A 433 -19.01 34.49 25.60
N GLY A 434 -19.89 35.06 26.43
CA GLY A 434 -19.62 35.41 27.83
C GLY A 434 -20.63 36.40 28.33
N LYS A 435 -20.54 36.77 29.63
CA LYS A 435 -21.49 37.66 30.27
C LYS A 435 -21.59 39.04 29.62
N ASP A 436 -20.46 39.59 29.17
CA ASP A 436 -20.38 40.97 28.62
C ASP A 436 -20.14 40.94 27.10
N VAL A 437 -20.39 39.80 26.44
CA VAL A 437 -20.23 39.64 24.99
C VAL A 437 -21.52 39.90 24.27
N ASP A 438 -21.57 40.96 23.49
CA ASP A 438 -22.69 41.35 22.64
C ASP A 438 -22.22 41.62 21.19
N PHE A 439 -23.13 42.13 20.36
CA PHE A 439 -22.84 42.55 18.99
C PHE A 439 -21.74 43.61 18.92
N PHE A 440 -21.76 44.60 19.84
CA PHE A 440 -20.80 45.70 19.83
C PHE A 440 -19.41 45.27 20.33
N ALA A 441 -19.33 44.32 21.26
CA ALA A 441 -18.09 43.73 21.70
C ALA A 441 -17.38 43.01 20.55
N LEU A 442 -18.11 42.11 19.79
CA LEU A 442 -17.57 41.44 18.64
C LEU A 442 -17.21 42.43 17.51
N LYS A 443 -18.07 43.41 17.22
CA LYS A 443 -17.82 44.47 16.24
C LYS A 443 -16.53 45.23 16.57
N GLY A 444 -16.36 45.69 17.79
CA GLY A 444 -15.18 46.43 18.22
C GLY A 444 -13.90 45.61 18.11
N THR A 445 -13.96 44.32 18.46
CA THR A 445 -12.83 43.39 18.29
C THR A 445 -12.41 43.27 16.80
N ILE A 446 -13.38 43.07 15.89
CA ILE A 446 -13.11 42.96 14.44
C ILE A 446 -12.57 44.30 13.88
N GLU A 447 -13.16 45.43 14.25
CA GLU A 447 -12.69 46.76 13.83
C GLU A 447 -11.24 47.02 14.32
N THR A 448 -10.90 46.63 15.53
CA THR A 448 -9.55 46.77 16.07
C THR A 448 -8.55 45.91 15.25
N ILE A 449 -8.89 44.67 14.97
CA ILE A 449 -8.05 43.80 14.12
C ILE A 449 -7.85 44.42 12.73
N LEU A 450 -8.94 44.87 12.08
CA LEU A 450 -8.87 45.46 10.72
C LEU A 450 -7.96 46.71 10.70
N VAL A 451 -8.11 47.59 11.67
CA VAL A 451 -7.27 48.80 11.78
C VAL A 451 -5.80 48.42 11.97
N ASN A 452 -5.52 47.50 12.89
CA ASN A 452 -4.15 47.09 13.21
C ASN A 452 -3.43 46.38 12.03
N VAL A 453 -4.15 45.62 11.21
CA VAL A 453 -3.56 45.03 10.01
C VAL A 453 -3.57 45.97 8.80
N GLY A 454 -4.02 47.24 8.97
CA GLY A 454 -3.89 48.30 7.99
C GLY A 454 -5.08 48.53 7.08
N PHE A 455 -6.25 47.95 7.34
CA PHE A 455 -7.45 48.26 6.57
C PHE A 455 -7.96 49.65 6.88
N LYS A 456 -8.18 50.46 5.86
CA LYS A 456 -8.71 51.83 5.94
C LYS A 456 -9.85 52.00 4.96
N GLY A 457 -10.88 52.77 5.32
CA GLY A 457 -11.98 53.08 4.41
C GLY A 457 -12.97 51.94 4.17
N TYR A 458 -13.18 51.06 5.16
CA TYR A 458 -14.27 50.12 5.17
C TYR A 458 -15.54 50.76 5.73
N GLU A 459 -16.69 50.27 5.31
CA GLU A 459 -17.99 50.64 5.78
C GLU A 459 -18.68 49.46 6.46
N ILE A 460 -19.51 49.74 7.46
CA ILE A 460 -20.29 48.71 8.17
C ILE A 460 -21.76 48.99 7.92
N GLU A 461 -22.41 48.09 7.21
CA GLU A 461 -23.82 48.23 6.84
C GLU A 461 -24.70 47.20 7.55
N PRO A 462 -25.87 47.60 8.11
CA PRO A 462 -26.81 46.64 8.66
C PRO A 462 -27.22 45.59 7.63
N GLN A 463 -27.39 44.32 8.09
CA GLN A 463 -27.83 43.21 7.23
C GLN A 463 -28.96 42.45 7.96
N ASP A 464 -30.16 42.48 7.42
CA ASP A 464 -31.34 41.86 8.02
C ASP A 464 -31.80 40.59 7.31
N ASN A 465 -31.27 40.32 6.12
CA ASN A 465 -31.62 39.18 5.28
C ASN A 465 -30.67 37.95 5.40
N ASN A 466 -29.79 37.94 6.38
CA ASN A 466 -28.92 36.81 6.63
C ASN A 466 -29.63 35.73 7.47
N THR A 467 -29.78 34.53 6.92
CA THR A 467 -30.52 33.44 7.58
C THR A 467 -29.81 32.82 8.77
N THR A 468 -28.50 33.02 8.87
CA THR A 468 -27.66 32.46 9.97
C THR A 468 -27.72 33.34 11.22
N PHE A 469 -27.68 34.66 11.07
CA PHE A 469 -27.60 35.62 12.18
C PHE A 469 -28.92 36.30 12.50
N HIS A 470 -29.01 36.86 13.71
CA HIS A 470 -30.19 37.59 14.15
C HIS A 470 -30.36 38.91 13.35
N PRO A 471 -31.49 39.17 12.71
CA PRO A 471 -31.65 40.30 11.78
C PRO A 471 -31.40 41.68 12.40
N GLY A 472 -31.68 41.85 13.67
CA GLY A 472 -31.42 43.10 14.39
C GLY A 472 -30.00 43.21 14.96
N ARG A 473 -29.12 42.22 14.75
CA ARG A 473 -27.75 42.17 15.31
C ARG A 473 -26.78 41.54 14.28
N CYS A 474 -26.96 41.93 13.01
CA CYS A 474 -26.10 41.46 11.93
C CYS A 474 -25.69 42.66 11.06
N ALA A 475 -24.44 42.68 10.67
CA ALA A 475 -23.90 43.68 9.75
C ALA A 475 -22.91 43.02 8.79
N LYS A 476 -22.72 43.58 7.63
CA LYS A 476 -21.64 43.26 6.70
C LYS A 476 -20.58 44.36 6.72
N ILE A 477 -19.34 44.00 6.54
CA ILE A 477 -18.22 44.89 6.34
C ILE A 477 -17.95 44.97 4.84
N VAL A 478 -17.98 46.15 4.29
CA VAL A 478 -17.76 46.46 2.89
C VAL A 478 -16.43 47.16 2.73
N TYR A 479 -15.56 46.60 1.89
CA TYR A 479 -14.25 47.18 1.59
C TYR A 479 -14.03 47.17 0.08
N ASN A 480 -13.70 48.34 -0.51
CA ASN A 480 -13.54 48.51 -1.96
C ASN A 480 -14.73 47.98 -2.77
N ASN A 481 -15.95 48.27 -2.35
CA ASN A 481 -17.22 47.85 -2.99
C ASN A 481 -17.40 46.31 -3.10
N LYS A 482 -16.72 45.55 -2.24
CA LYS A 482 -16.85 44.09 -2.13
C LYS A 482 -17.26 43.65 -0.74
#